data_b59ef388d4181630824a658b9eb90ed2
#
_entry.id   b59ef388d4181630824a658b9eb90ed2
#
_cell.length_a   1.000
_cell.length_b   1.000
_cell.length_c   1.000
_cell.angle_alpha   90.00
_cell.angle_beta   90.00
_cell.angle_gamma   90.00
#
_symmetry.space_group_name_H-M   'P 1'
#
loop_
_entity.id
_entity.type
_entity.pdbx_description
1 polymer ?
#
loop_
_entity_poly.entity_id
_entity_poly.type
_entity_poly.pdbx_seq_one_letter_code
_entity_poly.pdbx_strand_id
1 'polypeptide(L)'
;MLQLQDVSATLAGIQVLRGISTQFERATTVAVVGRNGAGKTTLLRLVMGFMPHHEGRVLLDGEDLAHVPARSRARLGIGYAPEDRIMFPSFSVEENLRFPCEVIGMTRRAVDRRLDETLAVVPELKEMLPRSGAALSGGQGKMAALGRAIMAGERLVLLDEPFQGLAPVLAQQYAASLQRLHSVRPELCVVVTESNRSLLKDIPTETLVLERGALQREAAAGPTDPNSAH
;
A
#
# COMPACT_ATOMS: atom_id res chain seq x y z
N MET A 1 1.58 8.49 11.41
CA MET A 1 0.27 7.92 11.65
C MET A 1 -0.74 8.55 10.70
N LEU A 2 -1.55 7.75 10.00
CA LEU A 2 -2.59 8.22 9.08
C LEU A 2 -3.93 8.23 9.82
N GLN A 3 -4.67 9.35 9.74
CA GLN A 3 -6.01 9.47 10.30
C GLN A 3 -7.00 9.90 9.22
N LEU A 4 -8.15 9.27 9.22
CA LEU A 4 -9.31 9.65 8.43
C LEU A 4 -10.41 10.09 9.40
N GLN A 5 -10.97 11.27 9.18
CA GLN A 5 -12.02 11.86 10.04
C GLN A 5 -13.21 12.21 9.16
N ASP A 6 -14.27 11.41 9.27
CA ASP A 6 -15.53 11.54 8.55
C ASP A 6 -15.39 11.73 7.03
N VAL A 7 -14.50 10.92 6.43
CA VAL A 7 -14.14 11.06 5.03
C VAL A 7 -15.18 10.44 4.12
N SER A 8 -15.73 11.25 3.21
CA SER A 8 -16.66 10.83 2.16
C SER A 8 -16.10 11.16 0.78
N ALA A 9 -16.37 10.32 -0.22
CA ALA A 9 -15.95 10.55 -1.60
C ALA A 9 -17.02 10.11 -2.59
N THR A 10 -17.19 10.90 -3.65
CA THR A 10 -18.11 10.65 -4.76
C THR A 10 -17.34 10.50 -6.06
N LEU A 11 -17.67 9.47 -6.83
CA LEU A 11 -17.11 9.21 -8.17
C LEU A 11 -18.26 9.11 -9.18
N ALA A 12 -18.21 9.93 -10.21
CA ALA A 12 -19.26 9.97 -11.25
C ALA A 12 -20.70 10.08 -10.68
N GLY A 13 -20.90 10.90 -9.64
CA GLY A 13 -22.20 11.09 -9.00
C GLY A 13 -22.61 9.99 -8.01
N ILE A 14 -21.81 8.96 -7.82
CA ILE A 14 -22.09 7.87 -6.88
C ILE A 14 -21.18 8.04 -5.67
N GLN A 15 -21.76 8.07 -4.46
CA GLN A 15 -21.00 8.08 -3.22
C GLN A 15 -20.36 6.71 -2.99
N VAL A 16 -19.02 6.67 -3.10
CA VAL A 16 -18.21 5.45 -3.01
C VAL A 16 -17.65 5.24 -1.60
N LEU A 17 -17.30 6.32 -0.89
CA LEU A 17 -16.88 6.29 0.51
C LEU A 17 -17.86 7.11 1.35
N ARG A 18 -18.16 6.62 2.56
CA ARG A 18 -19.23 7.16 3.39
C ARG A 18 -18.79 7.31 4.84
N GLY A 19 -18.47 8.54 5.27
CA GLY A 19 -18.18 8.89 6.66
C GLY A 19 -17.09 8.02 7.30
N ILE A 20 -16.00 7.72 6.56
CA ILE A 20 -14.92 6.87 7.08
C ILE A 20 -14.17 7.62 8.16
N SER A 21 -14.20 7.06 9.37
CA SER A 21 -13.39 7.52 10.50
C SER A 21 -12.55 6.35 11.02
N THR A 22 -11.23 6.44 10.87
CA THR A 22 -10.29 5.41 11.32
C THR A 22 -8.89 5.99 11.47
N GLN A 23 -8.02 5.22 12.11
CA GLN A 23 -6.64 5.57 12.35
C GLN A 23 -5.75 4.36 12.03
N PHE A 24 -4.69 4.60 11.27
CA PHE A 24 -3.68 3.62 10.94
C PHE A 24 -2.40 3.98 11.70
N GLU A 25 -2.00 3.10 12.60
CA GLU A 25 -0.88 3.37 13.50
C GLU A 25 0.48 3.10 12.82
N ARG A 26 1.53 3.68 13.41
CA ARG A 26 2.91 3.30 13.06
C ARG A 26 3.17 1.86 13.48
N ALA A 27 4.17 1.24 12.86
CA ALA A 27 4.55 -0.13 13.16
C ALA A 27 3.42 -1.17 12.95
N THR A 28 2.47 -0.88 12.05
CA THR A 28 1.35 -1.79 11.75
C THR A 28 1.29 -2.12 10.28
N THR A 29 0.82 -3.33 10.00
CA THR A 29 0.33 -3.72 8.67
C THR A 29 -1.18 -3.90 8.76
N VAL A 30 -1.93 -3.01 8.15
CA VAL A 30 -3.40 -3.03 8.17
C VAL A 30 -3.92 -3.54 6.83
N ALA A 31 -4.74 -4.58 6.90
CA ALA A 31 -5.48 -5.06 5.74
C ALA A 31 -6.84 -4.37 5.65
N VAL A 32 -7.15 -3.80 4.49
CA VAL A 32 -8.50 -3.32 4.16
C VAL A 32 -9.10 -4.31 3.17
N VAL A 33 -9.97 -5.19 3.65
CA VAL A 33 -10.60 -6.22 2.84
C VAL A 33 -12.01 -5.80 2.43
N GLY A 34 -12.42 -6.18 1.21
CA GLY A 34 -13.76 -5.87 0.71
C GLY A 34 -13.95 -6.35 -0.73
N ARG A 35 -15.20 -6.56 -1.12
CA ARG A 35 -15.54 -7.01 -2.48
C ARG A 35 -15.05 -6.00 -3.53
N ASN A 36 -14.97 -6.44 -4.78
CA ASN A 36 -14.73 -5.53 -5.91
C ASN A 36 -15.82 -4.46 -5.95
N GLY A 37 -15.42 -3.19 -6.16
CA GLY A 37 -16.32 -2.04 -6.10
C GLY A 37 -16.67 -1.52 -4.69
N ALA A 38 -16.13 -2.10 -3.62
CA ALA A 38 -16.38 -1.62 -2.25
C ALA A 38 -15.78 -0.23 -1.93
N GLY A 39 -14.81 0.24 -2.76
CA GLY A 39 -14.16 1.55 -2.58
C GLY A 39 -12.69 1.48 -2.15
N LYS A 40 -12.06 0.30 -2.14
CA LYS A 40 -10.69 0.08 -1.69
C LYS A 40 -9.67 0.97 -2.42
N THR A 41 -9.63 0.87 -3.76
CA THR A 41 -8.77 1.72 -4.60
C THR A 41 -9.10 3.20 -4.44
N THR A 42 -10.39 3.55 -4.28
CA THR A 42 -10.82 4.94 -4.04
C THR A 42 -10.25 5.46 -2.73
N LEU A 43 -10.26 4.65 -1.67
CA LEU A 43 -9.69 5.00 -0.37
C LEU A 43 -8.19 5.32 -0.49
N LEU A 44 -7.40 4.44 -1.13
CA LEU A 44 -5.97 4.67 -1.32
C LEU A 44 -5.69 5.86 -2.23
N ARG A 45 -6.43 6.01 -3.33
CA ARG A 45 -6.32 7.17 -4.23
C ARG A 45 -6.65 8.49 -3.54
N LEU A 46 -7.62 8.49 -2.62
CA LEU A 46 -7.96 9.66 -1.82
C LEU A 46 -6.80 10.03 -0.89
N VAL A 47 -6.22 9.06 -0.18
CA VAL A 47 -5.03 9.26 0.66
C VAL A 47 -3.85 9.75 -0.18
N MET A 48 -3.70 9.30 -1.44
CA MET A 48 -2.67 9.79 -2.37
C MET A 48 -2.97 11.15 -3.00
N GLY A 49 -4.18 11.71 -2.80
CA GLY A 49 -4.59 12.99 -3.39
C GLY A 49 -4.88 12.92 -4.89
N PHE A 50 -5.14 11.72 -5.43
CA PHE A 50 -5.56 11.56 -6.82
C PHE A 50 -7.06 11.80 -7.01
N MET A 51 -7.79 11.90 -5.89
CA MET A 51 -9.23 12.19 -5.90
C MET A 51 -9.53 13.33 -4.93
N PRO A 52 -10.40 14.26 -5.29
CA PRO A 52 -10.93 15.20 -4.34
C PRO A 52 -11.79 14.42 -3.33
N HIS A 53 -11.67 14.71 -2.04
CA HIS A 53 -12.66 14.31 -1.06
C HIS A 53 -13.66 15.46 -0.89
N HIS A 54 -14.92 15.14 -0.62
CA HIS A 54 -15.97 16.15 -0.48
C HIS A 54 -16.18 16.59 0.96
N GLU A 55 -15.94 15.67 1.89
CA GLU A 55 -16.17 15.88 3.33
C GLU A 55 -15.05 15.21 4.12
N GLY A 56 -14.87 15.67 5.34
CA GLY A 56 -13.90 15.10 6.28
C GLY A 56 -12.47 15.53 6.06
N ARG A 57 -11.57 14.92 6.81
CA ARG A 57 -10.15 15.27 6.82
C ARG A 57 -9.27 14.02 6.71
N VAL A 58 -8.15 14.17 6.00
CA VAL A 58 -7.08 13.18 5.92
C VAL A 58 -5.83 13.79 6.54
N LEU A 59 -5.36 13.22 7.63
CA LEU A 59 -4.18 13.72 8.33
C LEU A 59 -3.07 12.67 8.33
N LEU A 60 -1.83 13.12 8.13
CA LEU A 60 -0.62 12.33 8.31
C LEU A 60 0.24 12.99 9.39
N ASP A 61 0.46 12.28 10.49
CA ASP A 61 1.15 12.79 11.68
C ASP A 61 0.60 14.15 12.18
N GLY A 62 -0.73 14.33 12.07
CA GLY A 62 -1.45 15.55 12.45
C GLY A 62 -1.49 16.64 11.39
N GLU A 63 -0.74 16.52 10.29
CA GLU A 63 -0.77 17.44 9.15
C GLU A 63 -1.93 17.11 8.22
N ASP A 64 -2.78 18.10 7.92
CA ASP A 64 -3.92 17.93 7.01
C ASP A 64 -3.45 17.90 5.56
N LEU A 65 -3.78 16.81 4.87
CA LEU A 65 -3.38 16.60 3.47
C LEU A 65 -4.29 17.29 2.45
N ALA A 66 -5.32 18.02 2.86
CA ALA A 66 -6.29 18.67 1.96
C ALA A 66 -5.63 19.59 0.93
N HIS A 67 -4.59 20.33 1.36
CA HIS A 67 -3.86 21.28 0.51
C HIS A 67 -2.55 20.71 -0.04
N VAL A 68 -2.21 19.45 0.22
CA VAL A 68 -1.00 18.81 -0.28
C VAL A 68 -1.31 18.10 -1.60
N PRO A 69 -0.84 18.61 -2.73
CA PRO A 69 -1.11 17.97 -4.03
C PRO A 69 -0.46 16.59 -4.10
N ALA A 70 -1.06 15.69 -4.88
CA ALA A 70 -0.61 14.28 -5.03
C ALA A 70 0.90 14.16 -5.32
N ARG A 71 1.44 15.01 -6.23
CA ARG A 71 2.86 15.04 -6.57
C ARG A 71 3.81 15.34 -5.40
N SER A 72 3.29 15.96 -4.34
CA SER A 72 4.08 16.32 -3.15
C SER A 72 3.97 15.31 -2.02
N ARG A 73 3.00 14.37 -2.08
CA ARG A 73 2.77 13.39 -1.01
C ARG A 73 3.92 12.40 -0.84
N ALA A 74 4.66 12.10 -1.91
CA ALA A 74 5.89 11.31 -1.80
C ALA A 74 6.95 11.99 -0.91
N ARG A 75 7.02 13.35 -0.90
CA ARG A 75 7.92 14.10 0.00
C ARG A 75 7.54 13.98 1.47
N LEU A 76 6.29 13.64 1.75
CA LEU A 76 5.82 13.34 3.11
C LEU A 76 6.13 11.89 3.52
N GLY A 77 6.82 11.12 2.68
CA GLY A 77 7.17 9.74 2.95
C GLY A 77 6.02 8.76 2.72
N ILE A 78 5.12 9.07 1.78
CA ILE A 78 4.05 8.16 1.36
C ILE A 78 4.47 7.45 0.08
N GLY A 79 4.59 6.12 0.14
CA GLY A 79 4.79 5.25 -1.02
C GLY A 79 3.47 4.62 -1.46
N TYR A 80 3.29 4.42 -2.78
CA TYR A 80 2.08 3.81 -3.33
C TYR A 80 2.39 2.84 -4.46
N ALA A 81 1.87 1.63 -4.34
CA ALA A 81 1.83 0.64 -5.41
C ALA A 81 0.39 0.46 -5.86
N PRO A 82 -0.01 1.02 -7.01
CA PRO A 82 -1.34 0.84 -7.57
C PRO A 82 -1.53 -0.59 -8.10
N GLU A 83 -2.79 -1.02 -8.25
CA GLU A 83 -3.16 -2.28 -8.87
C GLU A 83 -2.56 -2.42 -10.28
N ASP A 84 -2.62 -1.34 -11.07
CA ASP A 84 -2.09 -1.23 -12.44
C ASP A 84 -0.58 -0.99 -12.45
N ARG A 85 0.22 -1.90 -12.17
CA ARG A 85 1.69 -2.01 -12.25
C ARG A 85 2.39 -1.00 -13.19
N ILE A 86 2.19 0.30 -12.99
CA ILE A 86 2.73 1.34 -13.88
C ILE A 86 4.25 1.46 -13.65
N MET A 87 5.04 0.87 -14.56
CA MET A 87 6.47 1.08 -14.66
C MET A 87 6.77 1.98 -15.83
N PHE A 88 7.82 2.79 -15.76
CA PHE A 88 8.34 3.50 -16.92
C PHE A 88 9.00 2.48 -17.84
N PRO A 89 8.44 2.21 -19.02
CA PRO A 89 8.87 1.08 -19.85
C PRO A 89 10.27 1.27 -20.42
N SER A 90 10.71 2.51 -20.64
CA SER A 90 12.03 2.87 -21.14
C SER A 90 13.12 2.85 -20.06
N PHE A 91 12.74 2.86 -18.78
CA PHE A 91 13.68 2.80 -17.66
C PHE A 91 14.00 1.34 -17.32
N SER A 92 15.21 1.08 -16.85
CA SER A 92 15.53 -0.15 -16.14
C SER A 92 14.71 -0.27 -14.85
N VAL A 93 14.69 -1.46 -14.28
CA VAL A 93 14.05 -1.64 -12.94
C VAL A 93 14.74 -0.79 -11.89
N GLU A 94 16.08 -0.71 -11.91
CA GLU A 94 16.84 0.13 -10.99
C GLU A 94 16.44 1.60 -11.11
N GLU A 95 16.38 2.16 -12.31
CA GLU A 95 15.94 3.53 -12.55
C GLU A 95 14.51 3.75 -12.08
N ASN A 96 13.60 2.80 -12.34
CA ASN A 96 12.23 2.86 -11.83
C ASN A 96 12.15 2.89 -10.30
N LEU A 97 13.03 2.17 -9.61
CA LEU A 97 13.10 2.17 -8.15
C LEU A 97 13.66 3.49 -7.61
N ARG A 98 14.73 3.99 -8.20
CA ARG A 98 15.43 5.22 -7.79
C ARG A 98 14.61 6.49 -8.03
N PHE A 99 13.87 6.52 -9.14
CA PHE A 99 13.16 7.69 -9.65
C PHE A 99 12.34 8.47 -8.61
N PRO A 100 11.46 7.85 -7.79
CA PRO A 100 10.68 8.60 -6.81
C PRO A 100 11.56 9.32 -5.77
N CYS A 101 12.66 8.74 -5.35
CA CYS A 101 13.58 9.32 -4.39
C CYS A 101 14.37 10.50 -5.00
N GLU A 102 14.77 10.38 -6.27
CA GLU A 102 15.47 11.43 -7.01
C GLU A 102 14.56 12.65 -7.26
N VAL A 103 13.29 12.40 -7.64
CA VAL A 103 12.29 13.46 -7.87
C VAL A 103 11.98 14.27 -6.61
N ILE A 104 12.01 13.65 -5.44
CA ILE A 104 11.82 14.37 -4.18
C ILE A 104 13.09 15.04 -3.67
N GLY A 105 14.22 14.91 -4.38
CA GLY A 105 15.48 15.60 -4.09
C GLY A 105 16.37 14.93 -3.05
N MET A 106 16.26 13.59 -2.87
CA MET A 106 17.17 12.86 -1.99
C MET A 106 18.61 12.87 -2.55
N THR A 107 19.60 12.92 -1.66
CA THR A 107 21.00 12.80 -2.06
C THR A 107 21.28 11.40 -2.61
N ARG A 108 22.23 11.28 -3.55
CA ARG A 108 22.63 9.97 -4.14
C ARG A 108 22.91 8.93 -3.05
N ARG A 109 23.67 9.30 -2.03
CA ARG A 109 23.99 8.38 -0.90
C ARG A 109 22.74 7.90 -0.17
N ALA A 110 21.73 8.76 -0.01
CA ALA A 110 20.47 8.39 0.64
C ALA A 110 19.65 7.46 -0.27
N VAL A 111 19.64 7.71 -1.60
CA VAL A 111 18.99 6.82 -2.58
C VAL A 111 19.65 5.46 -2.61
N ASP A 112 21.00 5.38 -2.63
CA ASP A 112 21.74 4.12 -2.63
C ASP A 112 21.41 3.29 -1.37
N ARG A 113 21.46 3.91 -0.19
CA ARG A 113 21.08 3.24 1.06
C ARG A 113 19.64 2.73 1.03
N ARG A 114 18.71 3.53 0.51
CA ARG A 114 17.30 3.16 0.40
C ARG A 114 17.10 1.99 -0.58
N LEU A 115 17.89 1.95 -1.66
CA LEU A 115 17.89 0.83 -2.60
C LEU A 115 18.39 -0.45 -1.92
N ASP A 116 19.51 -0.39 -1.18
CA ASP A 116 20.04 -1.54 -0.44
C ASP A 116 19.01 -2.11 0.54
N GLU A 117 18.35 -1.24 1.33
CA GLU A 117 17.26 -1.63 2.23
C GLU A 117 16.09 -2.28 1.46
N THR A 118 15.71 -1.71 0.31
CA THR A 118 14.63 -2.24 -0.52
C THR A 118 14.99 -3.62 -1.09
N LEU A 119 16.24 -3.81 -1.52
CA LEU A 119 16.73 -5.10 -2.01
C LEU A 119 16.93 -6.14 -0.89
N ALA A 120 17.08 -5.71 0.36
CA ALA A 120 17.03 -6.61 1.51
C ALA A 120 15.59 -7.09 1.77
N VAL A 121 14.60 -6.24 1.54
CA VAL A 121 13.16 -6.58 1.68
C VAL A 121 12.68 -7.43 0.50
N VAL A 122 13.04 -7.07 -0.72
CA VAL A 122 12.59 -7.71 -1.97
C VAL A 122 13.81 -8.20 -2.76
N PRO A 123 14.50 -9.27 -2.30
CA PRO A 123 15.74 -9.75 -2.91
C PRO A 123 15.60 -10.21 -4.37
N GLU A 124 14.40 -10.59 -4.77
CA GLU A 124 14.07 -10.99 -6.14
C GLU A 124 14.32 -9.87 -7.15
N LEU A 125 14.32 -8.61 -6.71
CA LEU A 125 14.60 -7.45 -7.59
C LEU A 125 16.07 -7.37 -8.04
N LYS A 126 17.02 -7.98 -7.29
CA LYS A 126 18.46 -7.88 -7.61
C LYS A 126 18.78 -8.34 -9.03
N GLU A 127 18.23 -9.48 -9.44
CA GLU A 127 18.44 -10.04 -10.77
C GLU A 127 17.67 -9.27 -11.87
N MET A 128 16.68 -8.48 -11.47
CA MET A 128 15.85 -7.70 -12.38
C MET A 128 16.35 -6.28 -12.60
N LEU A 129 17.26 -5.76 -11.75
CA LEU A 129 17.71 -4.36 -11.79
C LEU A 129 18.11 -3.86 -13.19
N PRO A 130 18.90 -4.59 -14.00
CA PRO A 130 19.32 -4.12 -15.33
C PRO A 130 18.24 -4.27 -16.41
N ARG A 131 17.13 -4.97 -16.12
CA ARG A 131 16.09 -5.23 -17.10
C ARG A 131 15.23 -3.99 -17.33
N SER A 132 14.78 -3.79 -18.57
CA SER A 132 13.78 -2.75 -18.87
C SER A 132 12.46 -3.02 -18.15
N GLY A 133 11.79 -1.97 -17.69
CA GLY A 133 10.45 -2.05 -17.10
C GLY A 133 9.42 -2.72 -18.04
N ALA A 134 9.59 -2.55 -19.36
CA ALA A 134 8.76 -3.21 -20.36
C ALA A 134 8.95 -4.73 -20.45
N ALA A 135 10.11 -5.26 -20.00
CA ALA A 135 10.44 -6.68 -20.09
C ALA A 135 9.96 -7.50 -18.88
N LEU A 136 9.28 -6.89 -17.94
CA LEU A 136 8.78 -7.57 -16.75
C LEU A 136 7.48 -8.34 -17.04
N SER A 137 7.40 -9.57 -16.53
CA SER A 137 6.11 -10.27 -16.45
C SER A 137 5.15 -9.54 -15.50
N GLY A 138 3.88 -9.91 -15.55
CA GLY A 138 2.88 -9.33 -14.68
C GLY A 138 3.22 -9.37 -13.20
N GLY A 139 3.64 -10.52 -12.69
CA GLY A 139 4.02 -10.66 -11.29
C GLY A 139 5.34 -9.96 -10.95
N GLN A 140 6.33 -9.99 -11.86
CA GLN A 140 7.57 -9.24 -11.69
C GLN A 140 7.33 -7.72 -11.63
N GLY A 141 6.37 -7.21 -12.43
CA GLY A 141 5.95 -5.82 -12.37
C GLY A 141 5.32 -5.46 -11.01
N LYS A 142 4.55 -6.37 -10.39
CA LYS A 142 4.02 -6.16 -9.02
C LYS A 142 5.12 -6.13 -7.96
N MET A 143 6.13 -7.01 -8.06
CA MET A 143 7.31 -6.97 -7.19
C MET A 143 8.10 -5.66 -7.34
N ALA A 144 8.30 -5.20 -8.57
CA ALA A 144 8.95 -3.91 -8.83
C ALA A 144 8.12 -2.71 -8.31
N ALA A 145 6.79 -2.77 -8.43
CA ALA A 145 5.90 -1.75 -7.87
C ALA A 145 5.96 -1.70 -6.34
N LEU A 146 6.05 -2.86 -5.66
CA LEU A 146 6.31 -2.94 -4.22
C LEU A 146 7.64 -2.26 -3.88
N GLY A 147 8.73 -2.64 -4.56
CA GLY A 147 10.05 -2.04 -4.34
C GLY A 147 10.02 -0.53 -4.51
N ARG A 148 9.36 -0.01 -5.55
CA ARG A 148 9.20 1.43 -5.78
C ARG A 148 8.40 2.12 -4.69
N ALA A 149 7.34 1.50 -4.19
CA ALA A 149 6.56 2.03 -3.07
C ALA A 149 7.41 2.07 -1.78
N ILE A 150 8.22 1.04 -1.51
CA ILE A 150 9.15 1.00 -0.37
C ILE A 150 10.24 2.08 -0.51
N MET A 151 10.75 2.32 -1.71
CA MET A 151 11.71 3.41 -1.97
C MET A 151 11.16 4.77 -1.56
N ALA A 152 9.91 5.08 -1.93
CA ALA A 152 9.25 6.36 -1.62
C ALA A 152 8.70 6.41 -0.19
N GLY A 153 8.21 5.27 0.33
CA GLY A 153 7.51 5.18 1.60
C GLY A 153 8.47 5.22 2.79
N GLU A 154 8.44 6.30 3.55
CA GLU A 154 9.21 6.45 4.79
C GLU A 154 8.32 6.33 6.03
N ARG A 155 7.07 6.75 5.93
CA ARG A 155 6.07 6.75 7.01
C ARG A 155 4.91 5.81 6.70
N LEU A 156 4.50 5.75 5.43
CA LEU A 156 3.32 5.03 4.98
C LEU A 156 3.59 4.38 3.62
N VAL A 157 3.22 3.10 3.50
CA VAL A 157 3.17 2.40 2.22
C VAL A 157 1.75 1.91 1.97
N LEU A 158 1.21 2.27 0.82
CA LEU A 158 -0.13 1.90 0.36
C LEU A 158 0.00 0.88 -0.78
N LEU A 159 -0.64 -0.27 -0.65
CA LEU A 159 -0.59 -1.37 -1.61
C LEU A 159 -2.01 -1.72 -2.06
N ASP A 160 -2.28 -1.55 -3.37
CA ASP A 160 -3.60 -1.76 -3.93
C ASP A 160 -3.69 -3.12 -4.63
N GLU A 161 -4.42 -4.06 -4.05
CA GLU A 161 -4.63 -5.44 -4.52
C GLU A 161 -3.34 -6.13 -5.00
N PRO A 162 -2.28 -6.16 -4.17
CA PRO A 162 -0.97 -6.62 -4.61
C PRO A 162 -0.93 -8.09 -5.00
N PHE A 163 -1.76 -8.94 -4.40
CA PHE A 163 -1.77 -10.40 -4.65
C PHE A 163 -2.63 -10.80 -5.84
N GLN A 164 -3.50 -9.92 -6.33
CA GLN A 164 -4.40 -10.23 -7.44
C GLN A 164 -3.61 -10.65 -8.69
N GLY A 165 -3.94 -11.84 -9.24
CA GLY A 165 -3.32 -12.36 -10.45
C GLY A 165 -1.87 -12.81 -10.31
N LEU A 166 -1.34 -12.93 -9.10
CA LEU A 166 -0.04 -13.54 -8.85
C LEU A 166 -0.12 -15.08 -8.92
N ALA A 167 0.89 -15.69 -9.56
CA ALA A 167 1.12 -17.12 -9.41
C ALA A 167 1.48 -17.44 -7.94
N PRO A 168 1.15 -18.66 -7.44
CA PRO A 168 1.35 -19.03 -6.03
C PRO A 168 2.76 -18.74 -5.49
N VAL A 169 3.79 -19.02 -6.27
CA VAL A 169 5.20 -18.80 -5.89
C VAL A 169 5.47 -17.30 -5.69
N LEU A 170 4.99 -16.44 -6.60
CA LEU A 170 5.17 -14.99 -6.50
C LEU A 170 4.34 -14.42 -5.34
N ALA A 171 3.15 -14.95 -5.09
CA ALA A 171 2.35 -14.55 -3.93
C ALA A 171 3.07 -14.85 -2.61
N GLN A 172 3.71 -16.03 -2.49
CA GLN A 172 4.54 -16.38 -1.33
C GLN A 172 5.74 -15.45 -1.18
N GLN A 173 6.44 -15.14 -2.27
CA GLN A 173 7.58 -14.20 -2.25
C GLN A 173 7.13 -12.79 -1.83
N TYR A 174 5.98 -12.34 -2.34
CA TYR A 174 5.41 -11.04 -1.98
C TYR A 174 5.05 -11.00 -0.49
N ALA A 175 4.39 -12.02 0.03
CA ALA A 175 4.05 -12.16 1.45
C ALA A 175 5.31 -12.14 2.34
N ALA A 176 6.33 -12.90 1.96
CA ALA A 176 7.63 -12.91 2.65
C ALA A 176 8.31 -11.52 2.61
N SER A 177 8.15 -10.77 1.51
CA SER A 177 8.67 -9.41 1.41
C SER A 177 7.97 -8.45 2.38
N LEU A 178 6.65 -8.57 2.57
CA LEU A 178 5.92 -7.76 3.55
C LEU A 178 6.34 -8.09 5.00
N GLN A 179 6.59 -9.36 5.30
CA GLN A 179 7.11 -9.76 6.62
C GLN A 179 8.53 -9.19 6.86
N ARG A 180 9.43 -9.28 5.86
CA ARG A 180 10.78 -8.69 5.94
C ARG A 180 10.72 -7.17 6.07
N LEU A 181 9.77 -6.51 5.38
CA LEU A 181 9.61 -5.06 5.45
C LEU A 181 9.39 -4.59 6.88
N HIS A 182 8.55 -5.29 7.62
CA HIS A 182 8.31 -4.97 9.04
C HIS A 182 9.57 -5.13 9.91
N SER A 183 10.41 -6.12 9.61
CA SER A 183 11.68 -6.33 10.32
C SER A 183 12.74 -5.28 9.98
N VAL A 184 12.81 -4.82 8.72
CA VAL A 184 13.78 -3.83 8.25
C VAL A 184 13.37 -2.41 8.62
N ARG A 185 12.06 -2.13 8.62
CA ARG A 185 11.47 -0.82 8.92
C ARG A 185 10.31 -0.97 9.91
N PRO A 186 10.61 -1.20 11.18
CA PRO A 186 9.59 -1.50 12.21
C PRO A 186 8.59 -0.35 12.42
N GLU A 187 8.99 0.91 12.19
CA GLU A 187 8.12 2.08 12.38
C GLU A 187 7.16 2.35 11.19
N LEU A 188 7.31 1.61 10.10
CA LEU A 188 6.52 1.85 8.90
C LEU A 188 5.07 1.39 9.10
N CYS A 189 4.12 2.23 8.68
CA CYS A 189 2.74 1.83 8.51
C CYS A 189 2.53 1.28 7.09
N VAL A 190 1.96 0.09 6.96
CA VAL A 190 1.60 -0.50 5.67
C VAL A 190 0.08 -0.68 5.62
N VAL A 191 -0.56 -0.15 4.60
CA VAL A 191 -1.98 -0.40 4.32
C VAL A 191 -2.08 -1.21 3.03
N VAL A 192 -2.63 -2.40 3.12
CA VAL A 192 -2.82 -3.30 1.98
C VAL A 192 -4.30 -3.53 1.75
N THR A 193 -4.78 -3.30 0.51
CA THR A 193 -6.15 -3.64 0.14
C THR A 193 -6.21 -5.00 -0.55
N GLU A 194 -7.24 -5.79 -0.28
CA GLU A 194 -7.48 -7.07 -0.96
C GLU A 194 -8.96 -7.42 -1.06
N SER A 195 -9.33 -8.10 -2.14
CA SER A 195 -10.67 -8.67 -2.32
C SER A 195 -10.80 -10.03 -1.66
N ASN A 196 -9.71 -10.79 -1.59
CA ASN A 196 -9.66 -12.12 -1.00
C ASN A 196 -8.77 -12.15 0.23
N ARG A 197 -9.40 -12.20 1.40
CA ARG A 197 -8.72 -12.26 2.70
C ARG A 197 -7.72 -13.42 2.83
N SER A 198 -8.01 -14.57 2.21
CA SER A 198 -7.15 -15.76 2.34
C SER A 198 -5.73 -15.54 1.78
N LEU A 199 -5.54 -14.52 0.92
CA LEU A 199 -4.24 -14.17 0.36
C LEU A 199 -3.34 -13.45 1.36
N LEU A 200 -3.94 -12.84 2.40
CA LEU A 200 -3.22 -12.03 3.38
C LEU A 200 -2.74 -12.83 4.58
N LYS A 201 -3.33 -13.97 4.93
CA LYS A 201 -3.02 -14.82 6.11
C LYS A 201 -1.96 -14.16 7.00
N ASP A 202 -1.70 -14.40 8.11
CA ASP A 202 -0.65 -13.98 9.07
C ASP A 202 0.23 -12.72 8.75
N ILE A 203 -0.14 -11.90 7.73
CA ILE A 203 0.60 -10.69 7.35
C ILE A 203 0.09 -9.47 8.14
N PRO A 204 -1.23 -9.16 8.18
CA PRO A 204 -1.73 -7.97 8.84
C PRO A 204 -1.75 -8.12 10.36
N THR A 205 -1.43 -7.03 11.04
CA THR A 205 -1.63 -6.89 12.48
C THR A 205 -3.08 -6.51 12.82
N GLU A 206 -3.79 -5.93 11.85
CA GLU A 206 -5.20 -5.52 11.96
C GLU A 206 -5.91 -5.73 10.62
N THR A 207 -7.19 -6.13 10.68
CA THR A 207 -8.04 -6.23 9.50
C THR A 207 -9.27 -5.34 9.65
N LEU A 208 -9.51 -4.53 8.62
CA LEU A 208 -10.69 -3.69 8.48
C LEU A 208 -11.50 -4.19 7.28
N VAL A 209 -12.82 -4.19 7.41
CA VAL A 209 -13.73 -4.57 6.33
C VAL A 209 -14.35 -3.32 5.71
N LEU A 210 -14.15 -3.15 4.41
CA LEU A 210 -14.80 -2.08 3.64
C LEU A 210 -16.00 -2.67 2.89
N GLU A 211 -17.20 -2.28 3.30
CA GLU A 211 -18.44 -2.71 2.68
C GLU A 211 -19.30 -1.51 2.33
N ARG A 212 -19.76 -1.43 1.07
CA ARG A 212 -20.63 -0.36 0.56
C ARG A 212 -20.15 1.05 0.92
N GLY A 213 -18.82 1.24 0.93
CA GLY A 213 -18.18 2.51 1.22
C GLY A 213 -18.03 2.83 2.71
N ALA A 214 -18.48 1.99 3.60
CA ALA A 214 -18.27 2.12 5.05
C ALA A 214 -17.15 1.17 5.52
N LEU A 215 -16.29 1.67 6.42
CA LEU A 215 -15.18 0.91 6.99
C LEU A 215 -15.54 0.45 8.40
N GLN A 216 -15.35 -0.82 8.68
CA GLN A 216 -15.63 -1.42 9.99
C GLN A 216 -14.40 -2.20 10.47
N ARG A 217 -14.10 -2.14 11.76
CA ARG A 217 -13.14 -3.08 12.36
C ARG A 217 -13.77 -4.46 12.39
N GLU A 218 -13.01 -5.46 11.96
CA GLU A 218 -13.42 -6.82 12.15
C GLU A 218 -13.42 -7.15 13.64
N ALA A 219 -14.54 -7.66 14.16
CA ALA A 219 -14.57 -8.20 15.50
C ALA A 219 -13.51 -9.31 15.58
N ALA A 220 -12.60 -9.22 16.56
CA ALA A 220 -11.68 -10.31 16.82
C ALA A 220 -12.49 -11.61 16.91
N ALA A 221 -12.17 -12.63 16.10
CA ALA A 221 -12.82 -13.92 16.20
C ALA A 221 -12.64 -14.39 17.63
N GLY A 222 -13.71 -14.36 18.40
CA GLY A 222 -13.75 -14.90 19.75
C GLY A 222 -13.25 -16.35 19.70
N PRO A 223 -12.64 -16.88 20.77
CA PRO A 223 -12.21 -18.25 20.81
C PRO A 223 -13.39 -19.14 20.40
N THR A 224 -13.22 -19.92 19.36
CA THR A 224 -14.19 -20.94 18.95
C THR A 224 -14.42 -21.84 20.14
N ASP A 225 -15.62 -21.78 20.72
CA ASP A 225 -16.04 -22.65 21.82
C ASP A 225 -16.03 -24.11 21.29
N PRO A 226 -15.14 -24.99 21.81
CA PRO A 226 -15.02 -26.34 21.29
C PRO A 226 -16.21 -27.22 21.66
N ASN A 227 -17.32 -26.67 22.23
CA ASN A 227 -18.40 -27.45 22.84
C ASN A 227 -19.77 -27.30 22.12
N SER A 228 -19.83 -26.94 20.83
CA SER A 228 -21.07 -26.92 20.04
C SER A 228 -21.20 -28.13 19.12
N ALA A 229 -20.91 -29.35 19.64
CA ALA A 229 -21.28 -30.60 19.01
C ALA A 229 -22.19 -31.36 19.96
N HIS A 230 -23.52 -31.14 19.79
CA HIS A 230 -24.55 -32.07 20.20
C HIS A 230 -25.68 -32.08 19.16
#